data_8f52dae2d000ec0fe41607778f16f858
#
_entry.id   8f52dae2d000ec0fe41607778f16f858
#
_cell.length_a   1.000
_cell.length_b   1.000
_cell.length_c   1.000
_cell.angle_alpha   90.00
_cell.angle_beta   90.00
_cell.angle_gamma   90.00
#
_symmetry.space_group_name_H-M   'P 1'
#
loop_
_entity.id
_entity.type
_entity.pdbx_description
1 polymer ?
#
loop_
_entity_poly.entity_id
_entity_poly.type
_entity_poly.pdbx_seq_one_letter_code
_entity_poly.pdbx_strand_id
1 'polypeptide(L)'
;MIRLEDLQPNAAVRGLLPDSLVTVVSVRWFGSEAIELTYKIPSGKVANDLLYRHDEARLDFVEQGRPWSFDGDGALFRLVSEAHRIRLAHLFDRLLAVHTSVVEPLPHQITAVYDAMLPRQPLRFLLADDPGAGKTIMAGLFIKELIARGDLQRCLIVCPGILAEQWQDELYCRFHLPFEILTNDKLEAARTASESVT
;
A
#
# COMPACT_ATOMS: atom_id res chain seq x y z
N MET A 1 -7.36 39.12 7.96
CA MET A 1 -8.66 39.76 8.21
C MET A 1 -9.43 39.75 6.90
N ILE A 2 -10.57 39.14 6.90
CA ILE A 2 -11.47 39.08 5.74
C ILE A 2 -12.28 40.35 5.69
N ARG A 3 -12.50 40.87 4.50
CA ARG A 3 -13.49 41.94 4.27
C ARG A 3 -14.78 41.29 3.76
N LEU A 4 -15.92 41.93 4.03
CA LEU A 4 -17.21 41.43 3.53
C LEU A 4 -17.25 41.36 2.00
N GLU A 5 -16.46 42.19 1.29
CA GLU A 5 -16.31 42.19 -0.18
C GLU A 5 -15.64 40.95 -0.71
N ASP A 6 -14.84 40.27 0.10
CA ASP A 6 -14.09 39.07 -0.32
C ASP A 6 -14.96 37.80 -0.27
N LEU A 7 -16.15 37.88 0.35
CA LEU A 7 -17.09 36.77 0.46
C LEU A 7 -17.75 36.47 -0.89
N GLN A 8 -17.36 35.40 -1.52
CA GLN A 8 -17.88 34.96 -2.81
C GLN A 8 -18.62 33.62 -2.69
N PRO A 9 -19.56 33.30 -3.59
CA PRO A 9 -20.18 31.98 -3.66
C PRO A 9 -19.13 30.86 -3.76
N ASN A 10 -19.36 29.78 -3.05
CA ASN A 10 -18.46 28.63 -2.87
C ASN A 10 -17.24 28.86 -1.97
N ALA A 11 -17.07 30.04 -1.37
CA ALA A 11 -16.03 30.24 -0.36
C ALA A 11 -16.36 29.44 0.92
N ALA A 12 -15.35 28.84 1.50
CA ALA A 12 -15.45 28.17 2.80
C ALA A 12 -15.01 29.13 3.91
N VAL A 13 -15.90 29.39 4.84
CA VAL A 13 -15.71 30.39 5.90
C VAL A 13 -15.88 29.74 7.27
N ARG A 14 -14.98 30.11 8.19
CA ARG A 14 -15.06 29.77 9.62
C ARG A 14 -15.39 31.04 10.42
N GLY A 15 -15.98 30.87 11.59
CA GLY A 15 -16.31 31.98 12.49
C GLY A 15 -17.75 32.49 12.38
N LEU A 16 -18.54 31.92 11.45
CA LEU A 16 -19.97 32.22 11.37
C LEU A 16 -20.76 31.44 12.42
N LEU A 17 -20.44 30.17 12.58
CA LEU A 17 -20.98 29.28 13.61
C LEU A 17 -19.83 28.77 14.49
N PRO A 18 -20.07 28.51 15.81
CA PRO A 18 -19.06 27.93 16.68
C PRO A 18 -18.57 26.59 16.10
N ASP A 19 -17.25 26.42 15.93
CA ASP A 19 -16.56 25.22 15.51
C ASP A 19 -17.06 24.57 14.20
N SER A 20 -17.76 25.33 13.33
CA SER A 20 -18.29 24.79 12.08
C SER A 20 -17.76 25.55 10.87
N LEU A 21 -17.37 24.79 9.85
CA LEU A 21 -17.04 25.32 8.52
C LEU A 21 -18.32 25.43 7.70
N VAL A 22 -18.57 26.58 7.12
CA VAL A 22 -19.73 26.82 6.27
C VAL A 22 -19.30 27.17 4.85
N THR A 23 -20.11 26.79 3.87
CA THR A 23 -19.88 27.16 2.46
C THR A 23 -20.86 28.25 2.06
N VAL A 24 -20.35 29.34 1.56
CA VAL A 24 -21.15 30.46 1.06
C VAL A 24 -21.93 30.03 -0.19
N VAL A 25 -23.23 30.26 -0.17
CA VAL A 25 -24.13 29.99 -1.32
C VAL A 25 -24.38 31.26 -2.11
N SER A 26 -24.78 32.35 -1.42
CA SER A 26 -25.00 33.67 -2.04
C SER A 26 -24.76 34.77 -1.04
N VAL A 27 -24.44 35.96 -1.56
CA VAL A 27 -24.21 37.20 -0.81
C VAL A 27 -25.11 38.29 -1.38
N ARG A 28 -25.87 38.92 -0.53
CA ARG A 28 -26.72 40.03 -0.92
C ARG A 28 -26.39 41.27 -0.07
N TRP A 29 -26.02 42.37 -0.70
CA TRP A 29 -25.67 43.60 -0.02
C TRP A 29 -26.89 44.45 0.40
N PHE A 30 -26.83 44.96 1.61
CA PHE A 30 -27.74 45.96 2.14
C PHE A 30 -26.96 47.24 2.48
N GLY A 31 -26.85 48.13 1.50
CA GLY A 31 -25.98 49.31 1.62
C GLY A 31 -24.51 48.96 1.58
N SER A 32 -23.65 49.76 2.27
CA SER A 32 -22.20 49.54 2.35
C SER A 32 -21.73 48.84 3.61
N GLU A 33 -22.61 48.64 4.58
CA GLU A 33 -22.26 48.22 5.95
C GLU A 33 -22.74 46.84 6.34
N ALA A 34 -23.65 46.21 5.54
CA ALA A 34 -24.22 44.91 5.87
C ALA A 34 -24.45 44.06 4.65
N ILE A 35 -24.29 42.72 4.85
CA ILE A 35 -24.63 41.71 3.87
C ILE A 35 -25.54 40.66 4.49
N GLU A 36 -26.48 40.15 3.71
CA GLU A 36 -27.16 38.89 3.98
C GLU A 36 -26.38 37.75 3.33
N LEU A 37 -25.84 36.87 4.16
CA LEU A 37 -25.09 35.72 3.74
C LEU A 37 -25.96 34.48 3.80
N THR A 38 -26.21 33.84 2.65
CA THR A 38 -26.80 32.50 2.60
C THR A 38 -25.66 31.47 2.57
N TYR A 39 -25.68 30.53 3.48
CA TYR A 39 -24.63 29.54 3.60
C TYR A 39 -25.15 28.14 3.86
N LYS A 40 -24.35 27.16 3.53
CA LYS A 40 -24.63 25.74 3.73
C LYS A 40 -23.72 25.16 4.81
N ILE A 41 -24.32 24.49 5.79
CA ILE A 41 -23.64 23.80 6.90
C ILE A 41 -23.20 22.41 6.41
N PRO A 42 -22.18 21.75 7.02
CA PRO A 42 -21.72 20.41 6.65
C PRO A 42 -22.83 19.34 6.63
N SER A 43 -23.89 19.53 7.43
CA SER A 43 -25.07 18.66 7.43
C SER A 43 -25.97 18.80 6.18
N GLY A 44 -25.64 19.71 5.26
CA GLY A 44 -26.43 19.97 4.05
C GLY A 44 -27.54 21.00 4.23
N LYS A 45 -27.83 21.46 5.44
CA LYS A 45 -28.85 22.46 5.74
C LYS A 45 -28.38 23.87 5.32
N VAL A 46 -29.26 24.62 4.71
CA VAL A 46 -29.03 26.02 4.32
C VAL A 46 -29.62 26.97 5.36
N ALA A 47 -28.87 28.00 5.69
CA ALA A 47 -29.29 29.07 6.62
C ALA A 47 -28.84 30.42 6.09
N ASN A 48 -29.45 31.48 6.62
CA ASN A 48 -29.14 32.87 6.28
C ASN A 48 -28.77 33.64 7.55
N ASP A 49 -27.76 34.50 7.46
CA ASP A 49 -27.34 35.39 8.53
C ASP A 49 -27.05 36.78 7.97
N LEU A 50 -27.29 37.81 8.79
CA LEU A 50 -26.94 39.19 8.48
C LEU A 50 -25.60 39.55 9.12
N LEU A 51 -24.60 39.87 8.31
CA LEU A 51 -23.26 40.23 8.75
C LEU A 51 -23.00 41.71 8.56
N TYR A 52 -22.32 42.29 9.54
CA TYR A 52 -21.92 43.69 9.55
C TYR A 52 -20.38 43.81 9.52
N ARG A 53 -19.87 45.04 9.27
CA ARG A 53 -18.42 45.32 9.25
C ARG A 53 -17.68 44.84 10.52
N HIS A 54 -18.30 44.93 11.69
CA HIS A 54 -17.68 44.47 12.93
C HIS A 54 -17.53 42.96 13.02
N ASP A 55 -18.25 42.18 12.20
CA ASP A 55 -18.16 40.74 12.16
C ASP A 55 -16.94 40.26 11.36
N GLU A 56 -16.31 41.12 10.55
CA GLU A 56 -15.12 40.79 9.75
C GLU A 56 -13.99 40.21 10.61
N ALA A 57 -13.84 40.68 11.83
CA ALA A 57 -12.77 40.27 12.74
C ALA A 57 -12.86 38.78 13.18
N ARG A 58 -14.05 38.20 13.15
CA ARG A 58 -14.29 36.80 13.56
C ARG A 58 -14.30 35.82 12.42
N LEU A 59 -14.29 36.31 11.18
CA LEU A 59 -14.37 35.47 9.99
C LEU A 59 -12.98 35.12 9.48
N ASP A 60 -12.77 33.85 9.15
CA ASP A 60 -11.57 33.38 8.48
C ASP A 60 -11.91 32.52 7.25
N PHE A 61 -11.22 32.79 6.12
CA PHE A 61 -11.28 31.89 4.98
C PHE A 61 -10.55 30.60 5.31
N VAL A 62 -11.24 29.50 5.08
CA VAL A 62 -10.58 28.22 4.98
C VAL A 62 -10.48 27.89 3.50
N GLU A 63 -9.28 27.98 2.95
CA GLU A 63 -9.06 27.40 1.65
C GLU A 63 -9.47 25.92 1.73
N GLN A 64 -10.59 25.59 1.10
CA GLN A 64 -10.87 24.18 0.81
C GLN A 64 -9.71 23.73 -0.08
N GLY A 65 -8.74 23.08 0.53
CA GLY A 65 -7.65 22.47 -0.21
C GLY A 65 -8.27 21.65 -1.33
N ARG A 66 -7.82 21.86 -2.54
CA ARG A 66 -8.22 21.01 -3.65
C ARG A 66 -8.01 19.56 -3.19
N PRO A 67 -8.89 18.61 -3.53
CA PRO A 67 -8.73 17.22 -3.13
C PRO A 67 -7.40 16.61 -3.60
N TRP A 68 -6.64 17.37 -4.35
CA TRP A 68 -5.29 17.11 -4.84
C TRP A 68 -4.51 18.43 -4.92
N SER A 69 -3.23 18.38 -4.56
CA SER A 69 -2.28 19.50 -4.69
C SER A 69 -1.05 19.02 -5.46
N PHE A 70 -0.33 19.95 -6.08
CA PHE A 70 0.94 19.68 -6.76
C PHE A 70 2.16 20.12 -5.92
N ASP A 71 1.95 20.40 -4.64
CA ASP A 71 2.95 20.84 -3.67
C ASP A 71 3.59 19.70 -2.86
N GLY A 72 3.21 18.46 -3.18
CA GLY A 72 3.80 17.27 -2.59
C GLY A 72 5.28 17.07 -2.94
N ASP A 73 6.01 16.37 -2.07
CA ASP A 73 7.40 15.99 -2.31
C ASP A 73 7.50 15.09 -3.55
N GLY A 74 8.10 15.60 -4.62
CA GLY A 74 8.28 14.88 -5.87
C GLY A 74 9.20 13.66 -5.75
N ALA A 75 10.17 13.66 -4.82
CA ALA A 75 11.04 12.51 -4.57
C ALA A 75 10.26 11.37 -3.90
N LEU A 76 9.43 11.70 -2.92
CA LEU A 76 8.55 10.75 -2.26
C LEU A 76 7.51 10.19 -3.24
N PHE A 77 6.93 11.02 -4.10
CA PHE A 77 5.99 10.56 -5.14
C PHE A 77 6.64 9.55 -6.09
N ARG A 78 7.85 9.82 -6.55
CA ARG A 78 8.61 8.89 -7.40
C ARG A 78 8.86 7.57 -6.69
N LEU A 79 9.31 7.63 -5.43
CA LEU A 79 9.57 6.43 -4.63
C LEU A 79 8.31 5.57 -4.46
N VAL A 80 7.19 6.18 -4.11
CA VAL A 80 5.90 5.49 -3.94
C VAL A 80 5.42 4.91 -5.27
N SER A 81 5.53 5.67 -6.35
CA SER A 81 5.15 5.23 -7.70
C SER A 81 5.97 4.01 -8.14
N GLU A 82 7.31 4.03 -7.94
CA GLU A 82 8.17 2.89 -8.23
C GLU A 82 7.89 1.68 -7.34
N ALA A 83 7.65 1.88 -6.05
CA ALA A 83 7.26 0.81 -5.14
C ALA A 83 5.95 0.13 -5.60
N HIS A 84 4.96 0.92 -6.03
CA HIS A 84 3.73 0.39 -6.62
C HIS A 84 3.98 -0.38 -7.93
N ARG A 85 4.82 0.15 -8.81
CA ARG A 85 5.19 -0.51 -10.06
C ARG A 85 5.84 -1.87 -9.81
N ILE A 86 6.79 -1.93 -8.87
CA ILE A 86 7.45 -3.18 -8.47
C ILE A 86 6.44 -4.16 -7.87
N ARG A 87 5.57 -3.70 -6.96
CA ARG A 87 4.55 -4.53 -6.33
C ARG A 87 3.56 -5.13 -7.35
N LEU A 88 3.23 -4.40 -8.40
CA LEU A 88 2.28 -4.83 -9.43
C LEU A 88 2.96 -5.50 -10.64
N ALA A 89 4.30 -5.65 -10.62
CA ALA A 89 5.04 -6.20 -11.75
C ALA A 89 4.56 -7.60 -12.15
N HIS A 90 4.14 -8.43 -11.18
CA HIS A 90 3.61 -9.77 -11.43
C HIS A 90 2.33 -9.80 -12.29
N LEU A 91 1.58 -8.69 -12.36
CA LEU A 91 0.40 -8.58 -13.24
C LEU A 91 0.78 -8.46 -14.71
N PHE A 92 1.98 -7.99 -14.99
CA PHE A 92 2.47 -7.70 -16.35
C PHE A 92 3.57 -8.68 -16.79
N ASP A 93 4.31 -9.23 -15.83
CA ASP A 93 5.39 -10.21 -16.06
C ASP A 93 5.00 -11.56 -15.45
N ARG A 94 4.67 -12.51 -16.33
CA ARG A 94 4.28 -13.86 -15.92
C ARG A 94 5.46 -14.69 -15.38
N LEU A 95 6.69 -14.24 -15.62
CA LEU A 95 7.94 -14.93 -15.27
C LEU A 95 8.80 -14.09 -14.31
N LEU A 96 8.17 -13.32 -13.43
CA LEU A 96 8.85 -12.35 -12.56
C LEU A 96 9.94 -13.01 -11.69
N ALA A 97 9.71 -14.21 -11.17
CA ALA A 97 10.70 -14.93 -10.41
C ALA A 97 11.93 -15.31 -11.25
N VAL A 98 11.76 -15.63 -12.54
CA VAL A 98 12.88 -15.89 -13.46
C VAL A 98 13.70 -14.63 -13.66
N HIS A 99 13.05 -13.52 -14.02
CA HIS A 99 13.73 -12.25 -14.34
C HIS A 99 14.40 -11.59 -13.14
N THR A 100 13.98 -11.93 -11.94
CA THR A 100 14.54 -11.38 -10.70
C THR A 100 15.46 -12.35 -9.94
N SER A 101 15.80 -13.50 -10.54
CA SER A 101 16.69 -14.50 -9.96
C SER A 101 17.98 -14.63 -10.75
N VAL A 102 19.00 -15.17 -10.09
CA VAL A 102 20.31 -15.46 -10.71
C VAL A 102 20.30 -16.91 -11.21
N VAL A 103 19.37 -17.23 -12.12
CA VAL A 103 19.21 -18.56 -12.69
C VAL A 103 18.89 -18.46 -14.18
N GLU A 104 19.35 -19.44 -14.94
CA GLU A 104 18.93 -19.69 -16.32
C GLU A 104 18.11 -20.99 -16.33
N PRO A 105 16.80 -20.92 -16.10
CA PRO A 105 15.99 -22.14 -15.98
C PRO A 105 15.83 -22.82 -17.34
N LEU A 106 15.85 -24.14 -17.31
CA LEU A 106 15.60 -24.96 -18.49
C LEU A 106 14.11 -24.99 -18.85
N PRO A 107 13.73 -25.21 -20.12
CA PRO A 107 12.34 -25.18 -20.56
C PRO A 107 11.40 -26.07 -19.72
N HIS A 108 11.84 -27.28 -19.36
CA HIS A 108 11.02 -28.18 -18.53
C HIS A 108 10.77 -27.63 -17.11
N GLN A 109 11.71 -26.87 -16.55
CA GLN A 109 11.57 -26.25 -15.24
C GLN A 109 10.53 -25.11 -15.28
N ILE A 110 10.53 -24.32 -16.36
CA ILE A 110 9.55 -23.26 -16.59
C ILE A 110 8.15 -23.89 -16.75
N THR A 111 8.02 -24.90 -17.63
CA THR A 111 6.75 -25.60 -17.84
C THR A 111 6.22 -26.22 -16.55
N ALA A 112 7.09 -26.87 -15.75
CA ALA A 112 6.69 -27.44 -14.48
C ALA A 112 6.13 -26.41 -13.51
N VAL A 113 6.79 -25.27 -13.35
CA VAL A 113 6.37 -24.22 -12.39
C VAL A 113 5.16 -23.45 -12.90
N TYR A 114 5.23 -22.92 -14.13
CA TYR A 114 4.25 -21.94 -14.62
C TYR A 114 3.02 -22.54 -15.26
N ASP A 115 3.15 -23.70 -15.91
CA ASP A 115 2.03 -24.34 -16.59
C ASP A 115 1.39 -25.48 -15.77
N ALA A 116 2.16 -26.13 -14.88
CA ALA A 116 1.65 -27.26 -14.10
C ALA A 116 1.41 -26.93 -12.62
N MET A 117 2.31 -26.19 -11.95
CA MET A 117 2.23 -25.99 -10.49
C MET A 117 1.40 -24.77 -10.12
N LEU A 118 1.72 -23.60 -10.65
CA LEU A 118 1.05 -22.33 -10.29
C LEU A 118 -0.45 -22.29 -10.57
N PRO A 119 -0.98 -22.88 -11.67
CA PRO A 119 -2.41 -22.86 -11.94
C PRO A 119 -3.23 -23.79 -11.05
N ARG A 120 -2.60 -24.71 -10.32
CA ARG A 120 -3.33 -25.73 -9.51
C ARG A 120 -3.76 -25.20 -8.16
N GLN A 121 -5.02 -25.44 -7.84
CA GLN A 121 -5.55 -25.28 -6.49
C GLN A 121 -6.27 -26.55 -6.04
N PRO A 122 -5.99 -27.10 -4.85
CA PRO A 122 -4.96 -26.66 -3.88
C PRO A 122 -3.53 -26.97 -4.37
N LEU A 123 -2.56 -26.21 -3.84
CA LEU A 123 -1.14 -26.35 -4.16
C LEU A 123 -0.57 -27.68 -3.56
N ARG A 124 -0.78 -28.81 -4.26
CA ARG A 124 -0.27 -30.12 -3.88
C ARG A 124 0.31 -30.81 -5.09
N PHE A 125 1.63 -31.06 -5.08
CA PHE A 125 2.34 -31.68 -6.19
C PHE A 125 3.35 -32.73 -5.68
N LEU A 126 3.60 -33.73 -6.51
CA LEU A 126 4.76 -34.54 -6.44
C LEU A 126 5.66 -34.17 -7.62
N LEU A 127 6.86 -33.67 -7.33
CA LEU A 127 7.88 -33.37 -8.33
C LEU A 127 8.80 -34.61 -8.47
N ALA A 128 8.37 -35.55 -9.29
CA ALA A 128 9.08 -36.78 -9.56
C ALA A 128 9.90 -36.62 -10.85
N ASP A 129 11.15 -36.22 -10.70
CA ASP A 129 12.07 -35.99 -11.79
C ASP A 129 13.43 -36.62 -11.48
N ASP A 130 14.27 -36.82 -12.49
CA ASP A 130 15.56 -37.43 -12.33
C ASP A 130 16.50 -36.67 -11.38
N PRO A 131 17.46 -37.33 -10.73
CA PRO A 131 18.53 -36.66 -10.01
C PRO A 131 19.26 -35.67 -10.93
N GLY A 132 19.42 -34.43 -10.49
CA GLY A 132 20.08 -33.40 -11.31
C GLY A 132 19.15 -32.57 -12.23
N ALA A 133 17.87 -32.92 -12.37
CA ALA A 133 16.92 -32.17 -13.19
C ALA A 133 16.63 -30.73 -12.66
N GLY A 134 17.21 -30.36 -11.52
CA GLY A 134 17.05 -29.01 -10.94
C GLY A 134 15.76 -28.84 -10.15
N LYS A 135 15.34 -29.87 -9.40
CA LYS A 135 14.15 -29.77 -8.52
C LYS A 135 14.22 -28.59 -7.54
N THR A 136 15.40 -28.28 -7.01
CA THR A 136 15.63 -27.10 -6.15
C THR A 136 15.39 -25.79 -6.90
N ILE A 137 15.77 -25.72 -8.18
CA ILE A 137 15.50 -24.56 -9.04
C ILE A 137 14.00 -24.37 -9.23
N MET A 138 13.27 -25.45 -9.54
CA MET A 138 11.80 -25.39 -9.69
C MET A 138 11.13 -24.97 -8.38
N ALA A 139 11.56 -25.51 -7.25
CA ALA A 139 11.05 -25.13 -5.94
C ALA A 139 11.34 -23.64 -5.61
N GLY A 140 12.56 -23.17 -5.86
CA GLY A 140 12.96 -21.78 -5.65
C GLY A 140 12.16 -20.81 -6.52
N LEU A 141 12.00 -21.09 -7.82
CA LEU A 141 11.15 -20.32 -8.72
C LEU A 141 9.70 -20.26 -8.24
N PHE A 142 9.15 -21.42 -7.86
CA PHE A 142 7.78 -21.52 -7.37
C PHE A 142 7.55 -20.70 -6.10
N ILE A 143 8.42 -20.84 -5.10
CA ILE A 143 8.35 -20.07 -3.84
C ILE A 143 8.47 -18.57 -4.13
N LYS A 144 9.44 -18.17 -4.94
CA LYS A 144 9.67 -16.75 -5.26
C LYS A 144 8.51 -16.13 -6.03
N GLU A 145 7.92 -16.87 -6.97
CA GLU A 145 6.74 -16.41 -7.71
C GLU A 145 5.53 -16.22 -6.80
N LEU A 146 5.28 -17.17 -5.87
CA LEU A 146 4.19 -17.04 -4.89
C LEU A 146 4.39 -15.86 -3.94
N ILE A 147 5.63 -15.59 -3.52
CA ILE A 147 5.96 -14.40 -2.71
C ILE A 147 5.71 -13.12 -3.52
N ALA A 148 6.15 -13.08 -4.77
CA ALA A 148 5.97 -11.90 -5.63
C ALA A 148 4.50 -11.59 -5.91
N ARG A 149 3.66 -12.61 -6.00
CA ARG A 149 2.19 -12.47 -6.15
C ARG A 149 1.48 -12.12 -4.84
N GLY A 150 2.16 -12.24 -3.70
CA GLY A 150 1.56 -12.05 -2.38
C GLY A 150 0.76 -13.26 -1.87
N ASP A 151 0.83 -14.40 -2.55
CA ASP A 151 0.12 -15.63 -2.22
C ASP A 151 0.82 -16.42 -1.10
N LEU A 152 2.10 -16.13 -0.83
CA LEU A 152 2.91 -16.81 0.16
C LEU A 152 3.53 -15.82 1.15
N GLN A 153 3.18 -15.95 2.42
CA GLN A 153 3.73 -15.13 3.51
C GLN A 153 4.74 -15.90 4.39
N ARG A 154 4.58 -17.20 4.51
CA ARG A 154 5.43 -18.07 5.32
C ARG A 154 5.66 -19.40 4.58
N CYS A 155 6.90 -19.87 4.57
CA CYS A 155 7.30 -21.10 3.94
C CYS A 155 8.16 -21.93 4.91
N LEU A 156 7.87 -23.21 5.01
CA LEU A 156 8.69 -24.18 5.73
C LEU A 156 9.19 -25.23 4.75
N ILE A 157 10.51 -25.42 4.71
CA ILE A 157 11.16 -26.46 3.93
C ILE A 157 11.61 -27.53 4.91
N VAL A 158 11.20 -28.77 4.64
CA VAL A 158 11.62 -29.94 5.42
C VAL A 158 12.51 -30.81 4.55
N CYS A 159 13.75 -31.00 4.98
CA CYS A 159 14.75 -31.79 4.26
C CYS A 159 15.64 -32.58 5.24
N PRO A 160 16.40 -33.58 4.76
CA PRO A 160 17.45 -34.19 5.55
C PRO A 160 18.46 -33.16 6.06
N GLY A 161 18.89 -33.29 7.33
CA GLY A 161 19.74 -32.28 7.99
C GLY A 161 21.02 -31.95 7.20
N ILE A 162 21.63 -32.92 6.54
CA ILE A 162 22.83 -32.71 5.71
C ILE A 162 22.60 -31.85 4.48
N LEU A 163 21.35 -31.66 4.06
CA LEU A 163 20.97 -30.80 2.92
C LEU A 163 20.48 -29.43 3.33
N ALA A 164 20.31 -29.16 4.62
CA ALA A 164 19.73 -27.91 5.09
C ALA A 164 20.56 -26.69 4.69
N GLU A 165 21.87 -26.73 4.89
CA GLU A 165 22.79 -25.67 4.50
C GLU A 165 22.83 -25.49 2.99
N GLN A 166 22.85 -26.57 2.21
CA GLN A 166 22.82 -26.52 0.75
C GLN A 166 21.51 -25.82 0.26
N TRP A 167 20.36 -26.17 0.84
CA TRP A 167 19.10 -25.53 0.51
C TRP A 167 19.12 -24.03 0.84
N GLN A 168 19.63 -23.67 2.00
CA GLN A 168 19.76 -22.27 2.41
C GLN A 168 20.63 -21.49 1.44
N ASP A 169 21.81 -22.00 1.11
CA ASP A 169 22.76 -21.35 0.21
C ASP A 169 22.20 -21.22 -1.22
N GLU A 170 21.60 -22.28 -1.77
CA GLU A 170 21.01 -22.22 -3.11
C GLU A 170 19.87 -21.22 -3.20
N LEU A 171 18.96 -21.20 -2.21
CA LEU A 171 17.86 -20.27 -2.17
C LEU A 171 18.31 -18.82 -1.99
N TYR A 172 19.33 -18.60 -1.18
CA TYR A 172 19.90 -17.27 -0.99
C TYR A 172 20.66 -16.79 -2.23
N CYS A 173 21.63 -17.56 -2.71
CA CYS A 173 22.50 -17.15 -3.81
C CYS A 173 21.78 -17.01 -5.14
N ARG A 174 20.80 -17.88 -5.43
CA ARG A 174 20.12 -17.92 -6.72
C ARG A 174 18.83 -17.10 -6.76
N PHE A 175 18.11 -17.04 -5.64
CA PHE A 175 16.78 -16.45 -5.59
C PHE A 175 16.68 -15.24 -4.65
N HIS A 176 17.72 -14.93 -3.88
CA HIS A 176 17.72 -13.88 -2.85
C HIS A 176 16.64 -14.12 -1.78
N LEU A 177 16.37 -15.39 -1.45
CA LEU A 177 15.40 -15.78 -0.44
C LEU A 177 16.14 -16.10 0.87
N PRO A 178 16.00 -15.25 1.92
CA PRO A 178 16.66 -15.45 3.20
C PRO A 178 15.88 -16.49 4.02
N PHE A 179 16.30 -17.75 3.99
CA PHE A 179 15.78 -18.79 4.86
C PHE A 179 16.67 -18.95 6.09
N GLU A 180 16.05 -19.23 7.23
CA GLU A 180 16.77 -19.61 8.45
C GLU A 180 16.65 -21.11 8.72
N ILE A 181 17.76 -21.73 9.15
CA ILE A 181 17.75 -23.12 9.60
C ILE A 181 17.19 -23.17 11.02
N LEU A 182 16.10 -23.91 11.20
CA LEU A 182 15.47 -24.15 12.49
C LEU A 182 16.17 -25.33 13.18
N THR A 183 16.97 -25.05 14.23
CA THR A 183 17.53 -26.03 15.12
C THR A 183 16.62 -26.29 16.32
N ASN A 184 16.82 -27.42 17.03
CA ASN A 184 16.06 -27.71 18.25
C ASN A 184 16.21 -26.60 19.29
N ASP A 185 17.41 -26.05 19.46
CA ASP A 185 17.69 -24.97 20.42
C ASP A 185 16.89 -23.69 20.08
N LYS A 186 16.78 -23.33 18.77
CA LYS A 186 15.96 -22.21 18.33
C LYS A 186 14.46 -22.45 18.58
N LEU A 187 13.99 -23.68 18.39
CA LEU A 187 12.60 -24.04 18.66
C LEU A 187 12.26 -24.01 20.17
N GLU A 188 13.16 -24.48 21.02
CA GLU A 188 13.00 -24.41 22.47
C GLU A 188 13.02 -22.96 22.97
N ALA A 189 13.95 -22.15 22.49
CA ALA A 189 14.01 -20.71 22.81
C ALA A 189 12.72 -19.98 22.38
N ALA A 190 12.16 -20.30 21.21
CA ALA A 190 10.92 -19.70 20.76
C ALA A 190 9.70 -20.12 21.61
N ARG A 191 9.67 -21.37 22.10
CA ARG A 191 8.62 -21.85 23.01
C ARG A 191 8.66 -21.12 24.36
N THR A 192 9.85 -21.01 24.97
CA THR A 192 10.02 -20.29 26.24
C THR A 192 9.69 -18.80 26.12
N ALA A 193 10.02 -18.16 25.02
CA ALA A 193 9.64 -16.78 24.75
C ALA A 193 8.12 -16.59 24.59
N SER A 194 7.43 -17.55 23.98
CA SER A 194 5.96 -17.52 23.82
C SER A 194 5.20 -17.73 25.16
N GLU A 195 5.75 -18.59 26.05
CA GLU A 195 5.17 -18.85 27.39
C GLU A 195 5.37 -17.68 28.38
N SER A 196 6.33 -16.80 28.13
CA SER A 196 6.60 -15.62 28.98
C SER A 196 5.71 -14.41 28.66
N VAL A 197 4.88 -14.46 27.61
CA VAL A 197 4.02 -13.36 27.14
C VAL A 197 2.53 -13.62 27.46
N THR A 198 2.18 -14.78 28.01
CA THR A 198 0.84 -15.12 28.52
C THR A 198 0.77 -14.94 30.03
#